data_991f2acb575844e63e83f8e450733c04
#
_entry.id   991f2acb575844e63e83f8e450733c04
#
_cell.length_a   1.000
_cell.length_b   1.000
_cell.length_c   1.000
_cell.angle_alpha   90.00
_cell.angle_beta   90.00
_cell.angle_gamma   90.00
#
_symmetry.space_group_name_H-M   'P 1'
#
loop_
_entity.id
_entity.type
_entity.pdbx_description
1 polymer ?
#
loop_
_entity_poly.entity_id
_entity_poly.type
_entity_poly.pdbx_seq_one_letter_code
_entity_poly.pdbx_strand_id
1 'polypeptide(L)'
;MVNAEQLQKLHIGIEWVPALNDTFTRFGIATPRQQAAFIGQCGHECGHFKTLEENLNYRAETLMKLWPRRFPTLEFANQYARNPKKIANSVYANRMGNRDEASGDGWRFRGRGAVQLTGHSMYFHAGQALGADFVMEPDLVATPKFAALTAGWFWSTHDCNRLAENADWTGLTKKINGGTIGLQDRIAHTNQALAVLSA
;
A
#
# COMPACT_ATOMS: atom_id res chain seq x y z
N MET A 1 10.46 17.20 8.97
CA MET A 1 9.22 17.49 8.22
C MET A 1 9.58 17.76 6.77
N VAL A 2 8.84 17.21 5.84
CA VAL A 2 9.08 17.42 4.40
C VAL A 2 8.41 18.72 3.93
N ASN A 3 8.98 19.33 2.88
CA ASN A 3 8.41 20.51 2.22
C ASN A 3 8.16 20.25 0.73
N ALA A 4 7.51 21.22 0.06
CA ALA A 4 7.13 21.09 -1.35
C ALA A 4 8.33 20.90 -2.29
N GLU A 5 9.42 21.64 -2.07
CA GLU A 5 10.63 21.53 -2.89
C GLU A 5 11.27 20.15 -2.79
N GLN A 6 11.36 19.61 -1.56
CA GLN A 6 11.87 18.25 -1.33
C GLN A 6 11.03 17.18 -2.04
N LEU A 7 9.69 17.27 -1.94
CA LEU A 7 8.83 16.31 -2.63
C LEU A 7 8.90 16.42 -4.16
N GLN A 8 9.02 17.63 -4.70
CA GLN A 8 9.23 17.84 -6.15
C GLN A 8 10.52 17.18 -6.63
N LYS A 9 11.63 17.31 -5.88
CA LYS A 9 12.92 16.63 -6.18
C LYS A 9 12.79 15.10 -6.16
N LEU A 10 11.80 14.56 -5.43
CA LEU A 10 11.48 13.14 -5.36
C LEU A 10 10.38 12.71 -6.35
N HIS A 11 9.93 13.61 -7.23
CA HIS A 11 8.82 13.36 -8.17
C HIS A 11 7.50 12.98 -7.51
N ILE A 12 7.28 13.46 -6.27
CA ILE A 12 6.05 13.29 -5.48
C ILE A 12 5.26 14.60 -5.54
N GLY A 13 3.95 14.50 -5.73
CA GLY A 13 3.07 15.67 -5.79
C GLY A 13 3.08 16.46 -4.48
N ILE A 14 3.00 17.78 -4.57
CA ILE A 14 3.04 18.69 -3.40
C ILE A 14 1.82 18.53 -2.49
N GLU A 15 0.74 17.98 -3.00
CA GLU A 15 -0.48 17.65 -2.23
C GLU A 15 -0.22 16.61 -1.13
N TRP A 16 0.90 15.89 -1.20
CA TRP A 16 1.33 14.93 -0.18
C TRP A 16 2.03 15.57 1.04
N VAL A 17 2.45 16.84 0.95
CA VAL A 17 3.15 17.51 2.05
C VAL A 17 2.36 17.45 3.37
N PRO A 18 1.10 17.87 3.45
CA PRO A 18 0.33 17.81 4.70
C PRO A 18 0.10 16.35 5.16
N ALA A 19 -0.18 15.43 4.24
CA ALA A 19 -0.45 14.04 4.56
C ALA A 19 0.77 13.30 5.15
N LEU A 20 1.95 13.50 4.56
CA LEU A 20 3.20 12.91 5.05
C LEU A 20 3.60 13.52 6.39
N ASN A 21 3.49 14.84 6.55
CA ASN A 21 3.87 15.50 7.78
C ASN A 21 2.95 15.12 8.96
N ASP A 22 1.64 15.01 8.73
CA ASP A 22 0.70 14.50 9.73
C ASP A 22 1.05 13.05 10.13
N THR A 23 1.32 12.20 9.14
CA THR A 23 1.73 10.82 9.35
C THR A 23 3.04 10.72 10.15
N PHE A 24 4.04 11.50 9.79
CA PHE A 24 5.33 11.51 10.49
C PHE A 24 5.19 11.92 11.94
N THR A 25 4.41 12.97 12.20
CA THR A 25 4.12 13.44 13.56
C THR A 25 3.38 12.37 14.36
N ARG A 26 2.29 11.84 13.80
CA ARG A 26 1.40 10.91 14.50
C ARG A 26 2.08 9.59 14.87
N PHE A 27 2.99 9.08 14.03
CA PHE A 27 3.63 7.79 14.20
C PHE A 27 5.10 7.86 14.59
N GLY A 28 5.58 9.05 15.00
CA GLY A 28 6.95 9.24 15.48
C GLY A 28 8.02 8.90 14.43
N ILE A 29 7.75 9.17 13.14
CA ILE A 29 8.72 9.01 12.04
C ILE A 29 9.57 10.29 12.01
N ALA A 30 10.53 10.39 12.95
CA ALA A 30 11.11 11.66 13.34
C ALA A 30 12.42 12.02 12.60
N THR A 31 13.29 11.02 12.37
CA THR A 31 14.60 11.28 11.76
C THR A 31 14.53 11.35 10.24
N PRO A 32 15.46 12.08 9.58
CA PRO A 32 15.55 12.08 8.13
C PRO A 32 15.67 10.66 7.54
N ARG A 33 16.36 9.76 8.23
CA ARG A 33 16.51 8.36 7.81
C ARG A 33 15.19 7.60 7.86
N GLN A 34 14.42 7.76 8.93
CA GLN A 34 13.09 7.14 9.04
C GLN A 34 12.12 7.68 7.99
N GLN A 35 12.09 8.99 7.79
CA GLN A 35 11.26 9.65 6.77
C GLN A 35 11.65 9.21 5.35
N ALA A 36 12.95 9.16 5.06
CA ALA A 36 13.46 8.69 3.78
C ALA A 36 13.11 7.21 3.52
N ALA A 37 13.24 6.36 4.52
CA ALA A 37 12.88 4.96 4.43
C ALA A 37 11.36 4.77 4.22
N PHE A 38 10.52 5.53 4.91
CA PHE A 38 9.07 5.53 4.71
C PHE A 38 8.72 5.94 3.27
N ILE A 39 9.28 7.05 2.79
CA ILE A 39 9.06 7.53 1.42
C ILE A 39 9.55 6.52 0.39
N GLY A 40 10.74 5.92 0.60
CA GLY A 40 11.32 4.94 -0.32
C GLY A 40 10.49 3.67 -0.41
N GLN A 41 10.01 3.15 0.71
CA GLN A 41 9.18 1.95 0.75
C GLN A 41 7.78 2.20 0.14
N CYS A 42 7.08 3.23 0.60
CA CYS A 42 5.78 3.59 0.06
C CYS A 42 5.85 3.99 -1.42
N GLY A 43 6.89 4.72 -1.81
CA GLY A 43 7.11 5.12 -3.20
C GLY A 43 7.26 3.91 -4.13
N HIS A 44 7.98 2.87 -3.70
CA HIS A 44 8.07 1.62 -4.44
C HIS A 44 6.71 0.92 -4.57
N GLU A 45 5.95 0.78 -3.48
CA GLU A 45 4.66 0.08 -3.46
C GLU A 45 3.60 0.75 -4.33
N CYS A 46 3.57 2.08 -4.37
CA CYS A 46 2.51 2.84 -5.03
C CYS A 46 3.00 3.75 -6.17
N GLY A 47 4.16 3.44 -6.78
CA GLY A 47 4.67 4.15 -7.95
C GLY A 47 4.87 5.65 -7.69
N HIS A 48 5.67 6.01 -6.68
CA HIS A 48 5.89 7.39 -6.25
C HIS A 48 4.60 8.13 -5.89
N PHE A 49 3.72 7.46 -5.12
CA PHE A 49 2.44 8.00 -4.63
C PHE A 49 1.42 8.32 -5.73
N LYS A 50 1.54 7.69 -6.90
CA LYS A 50 0.66 7.90 -8.06
C LYS A 50 -0.43 6.85 -8.21
N THR A 51 -0.20 5.64 -7.70
CA THR A 51 -1.11 4.49 -7.86
C THR A 51 -1.57 4.03 -6.49
N LEU A 52 -2.74 4.48 -6.07
CA LEU A 52 -3.29 4.19 -4.74
C LEU A 52 -4.35 3.09 -4.73
N GLU A 53 -4.59 2.47 -5.87
CA GLU A 53 -5.50 1.33 -6.00
C GLU A 53 -4.84 0.24 -6.84
N GLU A 54 -5.08 -1.02 -6.46
CA GLU A 54 -4.56 -2.15 -7.22
C GLU A 54 -5.21 -2.26 -8.61
N ASN A 55 -4.39 -2.65 -9.59
CA ASN A 55 -4.88 -2.91 -10.93
C ASN A 55 -5.25 -4.38 -11.10
N LEU A 56 -6.54 -4.68 -11.18
CA LEU A 56 -7.09 -6.03 -11.38
C LEU A 56 -7.55 -6.28 -12.83
N ASN A 57 -7.13 -5.48 -13.79
CA ASN A 57 -7.51 -5.62 -15.19
C ASN A 57 -6.70 -6.71 -15.92
N TYR A 58 -6.86 -7.95 -15.51
CA TYR A 58 -6.10 -9.10 -16.02
C TYR A 58 -6.77 -9.80 -17.21
N ARG A 59 -5.94 -10.39 -18.09
CA ARG A 59 -6.37 -11.36 -19.11
C ARG A 59 -6.56 -12.73 -18.50
N ALA A 60 -7.28 -13.62 -19.19
CA ALA A 60 -7.57 -14.97 -18.72
C ALA A 60 -6.30 -15.77 -18.41
N GLU A 61 -5.28 -15.70 -19.28
CA GLU A 61 -4.01 -16.41 -19.10
C GLU A 61 -3.28 -15.93 -17.83
N THR A 62 -3.36 -14.63 -17.54
CA THR A 62 -2.78 -14.06 -16.33
C THR A 62 -3.52 -14.53 -15.08
N LEU A 63 -4.85 -14.61 -15.12
CA LEU A 63 -5.67 -15.14 -14.02
C LEU A 63 -5.30 -16.59 -13.69
N MET A 64 -5.16 -17.44 -14.70
CA MET A 64 -4.73 -18.84 -14.55
C MET A 64 -3.34 -18.95 -13.93
N LYS A 65 -2.41 -18.07 -14.35
CA LYS A 65 -1.04 -18.05 -13.82
C LYS A 65 -0.98 -17.61 -12.36
N LEU A 66 -1.72 -16.55 -11.98
CA LEU A 66 -1.69 -15.96 -10.64
C LEU A 66 -2.51 -16.77 -9.63
N TRP A 67 -3.64 -17.30 -10.07
CA TRP A 67 -4.58 -18.05 -9.19
C TRP A 67 -5.07 -19.35 -9.86
N PRO A 68 -4.17 -20.32 -10.12
CA PRO A 68 -4.50 -21.54 -10.87
C PRO A 68 -5.60 -22.39 -10.22
N ARG A 69 -5.70 -22.36 -8.89
CA ARG A 69 -6.78 -23.07 -8.17
C ARG A 69 -8.13 -22.39 -8.32
N ARG A 70 -8.15 -21.07 -8.56
CA ARG A 70 -9.38 -20.29 -8.71
C ARG A 70 -9.84 -20.25 -10.16
N PHE A 71 -8.90 -20.23 -11.10
CA PHE A 71 -9.12 -20.20 -12.54
C PHE A 71 -8.44 -21.40 -13.20
N PRO A 72 -9.05 -22.61 -13.10
CA PRO A 72 -8.39 -23.86 -13.52
C PRO A 72 -8.37 -24.06 -15.03
N THR A 73 -9.27 -23.41 -15.79
CA THR A 73 -9.34 -23.50 -17.24
C THR A 73 -9.44 -22.13 -17.90
N LEU A 74 -9.00 -22.06 -19.16
CA LEU A 74 -9.08 -20.84 -19.96
C LEU A 74 -10.54 -20.40 -20.17
N GLU A 75 -11.43 -21.34 -20.40
CA GLU A 75 -12.87 -21.08 -20.57
C GLU A 75 -13.46 -20.41 -19.31
N PHE A 76 -13.17 -20.97 -18.14
CA PHE A 76 -13.62 -20.40 -16.88
C PHE A 76 -12.99 -19.02 -16.63
N ALA A 77 -11.67 -18.86 -16.84
CA ALA A 77 -10.95 -17.61 -16.68
C ALA A 77 -11.47 -16.49 -17.60
N ASN A 78 -11.89 -16.83 -18.83
CA ASN A 78 -12.49 -15.87 -19.77
C ASN A 78 -13.77 -15.23 -19.23
N GLN A 79 -14.52 -15.89 -18.36
CA GLN A 79 -15.73 -15.32 -17.75
C GLN A 79 -15.43 -14.17 -16.78
N TYR A 80 -14.17 -14.05 -16.35
CA TYR A 80 -13.68 -13.02 -15.41
C TYR A 80 -12.74 -12.02 -16.07
N ALA A 81 -12.11 -12.40 -17.18
CA ALA A 81 -11.08 -11.60 -17.83
C ALA A 81 -11.55 -10.17 -18.13
N ARG A 82 -10.65 -9.20 -17.88
CA ARG A 82 -10.90 -7.77 -18.10
C ARG A 82 -12.08 -7.18 -17.31
N ASN A 83 -12.52 -7.88 -16.25
CA ASN A 83 -13.53 -7.38 -15.33
C ASN A 83 -12.94 -7.28 -13.91
N PRO A 84 -12.29 -6.15 -13.53
CA PRO A 84 -11.65 -5.98 -12.23
C PRO A 84 -12.56 -6.28 -11.05
N LYS A 85 -13.82 -5.85 -11.10
CA LYS A 85 -14.78 -6.07 -10.01
C LYS A 85 -15.08 -7.57 -9.82
N LYS A 86 -15.32 -8.29 -10.90
CA LYS A 86 -15.59 -9.72 -10.85
C LYS A 86 -14.36 -10.50 -10.39
N ILE A 87 -13.16 -10.10 -10.85
CA ILE A 87 -11.88 -10.70 -10.44
C ILE A 87 -11.68 -10.48 -8.93
N ALA A 88 -11.80 -9.24 -8.42
CA ALA A 88 -11.63 -8.94 -7.01
C ALA A 88 -12.57 -9.77 -6.14
N ASN A 89 -13.87 -9.81 -6.49
CA ASN A 89 -14.86 -10.55 -5.74
C ASN A 89 -14.53 -12.04 -5.69
N SER A 90 -14.00 -12.61 -6.78
CA SER A 90 -13.60 -13.99 -6.83
C SER A 90 -12.34 -14.27 -6.02
N VAL A 91 -11.24 -13.52 -6.24
CA VAL A 91 -9.92 -13.84 -5.62
C VAL A 91 -9.87 -13.54 -4.14
N TYR A 92 -10.69 -12.60 -3.65
CA TYR A 92 -10.74 -12.20 -2.24
C TYR A 92 -11.92 -12.77 -1.46
N ALA A 93 -12.80 -13.57 -2.09
CA ALA A 93 -13.93 -14.21 -1.43
C ALA A 93 -13.46 -15.12 -0.27
N ASN A 94 -14.16 -15.04 0.86
CA ASN A 94 -13.93 -15.84 2.07
C ASN A 94 -12.50 -15.72 2.62
N ARG A 95 -11.86 -14.57 2.42
CA ARG A 95 -10.48 -14.27 2.87
C ARG A 95 -10.43 -12.91 3.54
N MET A 96 -9.50 -12.72 4.47
CA MET A 96 -9.22 -11.41 5.11
C MET A 96 -10.48 -10.72 5.69
N GLY A 97 -11.43 -11.51 6.18
CA GLY A 97 -12.70 -11.02 6.72
C GLY A 97 -13.77 -10.69 5.67
N ASN A 98 -13.49 -10.84 4.39
CA ASN A 98 -14.50 -10.72 3.34
C ASN A 98 -15.45 -11.92 3.38
N ARG A 99 -16.71 -11.66 3.05
CA ARG A 99 -17.73 -12.69 2.82
C ARG A 99 -17.50 -13.36 1.45
N ASP A 100 -18.49 -14.09 0.97
CA ASP A 100 -18.46 -14.80 -0.32
C ASP A 100 -18.35 -13.85 -1.54
N GLU A 101 -18.20 -14.44 -2.72
CA GLU A 101 -18.07 -13.70 -3.99
C GLU A 101 -19.30 -12.82 -4.29
N ALA A 102 -20.50 -13.29 -3.93
CA ALA A 102 -21.75 -12.59 -4.20
C ALA A 102 -21.92 -11.33 -3.35
N SER A 103 -21.27 -11.27 -2.19
CA SER A 103 -21.33 -10.11 -1.28
C SER A 103 -20.74 -8.82 -1.88
N GLY A 104 -19.82 -8.95 -2.83
CA GLY A 104 -19.11 -7.81 -3.39
C GLY A 104 -17.96 -7.27 -2.51
N ASP A 105 -17.69 -7.90 -1.36
CA ASP A 105 -16.67 -7.46 -0.42
C ASP A 105 -15.26 -7.44 -1.04
N GLY A 106 -14.96 -8.39 -1.94
CA GLY A 106 -13.66 -8.44 -2.60
C GLY A 106 -13.33 -7.17 -3.37
N TRP A 107 -14.31 -6.61 -4.11
CA TRP A 107 -14.14 -5.34 -4.79
C TRP A 107 -14.20 -4.15 -3.83
N ARG A 108 -15.12 -4.20 -2.86
CA ARG A 108 -15.30 -3.13 -1.89
C ARG A 108 -14.03 -2.88 -1.09
N PHE A 109 -13.36 -3.93 -0.64
CA PHE A 109 -12.15 -3.89 0.18
C PHE A 109 -10.90 -4.33 -0.57
N ARG A 110 -10.84 -4.01 -1.88
CA ARG A 110 -9.65 -4.23 -2.70
C ARG A 110 -8.44 -3.46 -2.19
N GLY A 111 -7.26 -3.78 -2.66
CA GLY A 111 -6.01 -3.12 -2.25
C GLY A 111 -6.03 -1.62 -2.55
N ARG A 112 -5.89 -0.80 -1.51
CA ARG A 112 -5.80 0.66 -1.58
C ARG A 112 -4.75 1.22 -0.64
N GLY A 113 -4.36 2.48 -0.91
CA GLY A 113 -3.39 3.22 -0.11
C GLY A 113 -1.95 2.93 -0.47
N ALA A 114 -1.02 3.58 0.22
CA ALA A 114 0.41 3.52 -0.11
C ALA A 114 1.07 2.17 0.26
N VAL A 115 0.42 1.33 1.07
CA VAL A 115 0.88 -0.02 1.46
C VAL A 115 -0.15 -1.11 1.12
N GLN A 116 -1.08 -0.84 0.21
CA GLN A 116 -2.05 -1.81 -0.30
C GLN A 116 -2.89 -2.49 0.80
N LEU A 117 -3.58 -1.68 1.62
CA LEU A 117 -4.55 -2.19 2.60
C LEU A 117 -5.63 -3.02 1.89
N THR A 118 -5.81 -4.30 2.26
CA THR A 118 -6.69 -5.24 1.55
C THR A 118 -7.52 -6.08 2.52
N GLY A 119 -8.80 -6.24 2.22
CA GLY A 119 -9.75 -7.08 2.96
C GLY A 119 -10.45 -6.36 4.10
N HIS A 120 -11.70 -6.77 4.36
CA HIS A 120 -12.61 -6.17 5.36
C HIS A 120 -11.94 -6.00 6.73
N SER A 121 -11.25 -7.03 7.24
CA SER A 121 -10.61 -6.97 8.56
C SER A 121 -9.57 -5.86 8.66
N MET A 122 -8.75 -5.67 7.62
CA MET A 122 -7.72 -4.63 7.63
C MET A 122 -8.34 -3.23 7.53
N TYR A 123 -9.38 -3.05 6.70
CA TYR A 123 -10.13 -1.80 6.65
C TYR A 123 -10.78 -1.47 7.99
N PHE A 124 -11.38 -2.45 8.66
CA PHE A 124 -11.97 -2.27 9.99
C PHE A 124 -10.92 -1.86 11.03
N HIS A 125 -9.81 -2.62 11.15
CA HIS A 125 -8.79 -2.32 12.16
C HIS A 125 -8.06 -0.99 11.91
N ALA A 126 -7.75 -0.68 10.66
CA ALA A 126 -7.18 0.61 10.31
C ALA A 126 -8.15 1.76 10.62
N GLY A 127 -9.43 1.57 10.33
CA GLY A 127 -10.47 2.54 10.65
C GLY A 127 -10.58 2.82 12.14
N GLN A 128 -10.60 1.77 12.97
CA GLN A 128 -10.60 1.91 14.43
C GLN A 128 -9.36 2.66 14.93
N ALA A 129 -8.17 2.33 14.41
CA ALA A 129 -6.92 2.96 14.83
C ALA A 129 -6.80 4.43 14.40
N LEU A 130 -7.44 4.79 13.29
CA LEU A 130 -7.32 6.13 12.70
C LEU A 130 -8.51 7.05 13.00
N GLY A 131 -9.60 6.50 13.56
CA GLY A 131 -10.82 7.25 13.84
C GLY A 131 -11.62 7.59 12.57
N ALA A 132 -11.67 6.67 11.59
CA ALA A 132 -12.38 6.82 10.34
C ALA A 132 -13.16 5.54 10.00
N ASP A 133 -14.33 5.65 9.39
CA ASP A 133 -15.11 4.47 9.00
C ASP A 133 -14.78 4.00 7.58
N PHE A 134 -13.64 3.29 7.44
CA PHE A 134 -13.23 2.73 6.15
C PHE A 134 -14.09 1.55 5.70
N VAL A 135 -14.92 0.98 6.58
CA VAL A 135 -15.85 -0.05 6.17
C VAL A 135 -17.03 0.57 5.42
N MET A 136 -17.53 1.71 5.88
CA MET A 136 -18.58 2.44 5.18
C MET A 136 -18.05 3.23 3.98
N GLU A 137 -16.88 3.85 4.12
CA GLU A 137 -16.25 4.72 3.13
C GLU A 137 -14.85 4.20 2.70
N PRO A 138 -14.77 3.02 2.03
CA PRO A 138 -13.48 2.39 1.73
C PRO A 138 -12.61 3.21 0.77
N ASP A 139 -13.20 4.05 -0.07
CA ASP A 139 -12.48 4.88 -1.03
C ASP A 139 -11.64 5.99 -0.37
N LEU A 140 -11.94 6.35 0.90
CA LEU A 140 -11.10 7.25 1.68
C LEU A 140 -9.64 6.78 1.76
N VAL A 141 -9.39 5.47 1.80
CA VAL A 141 -8.05 4.88 1.86
C VAL A 141 -7.19 5.24 0.64
N ALA A 142 -7.81 5.56 -0.50
CA ALA A 142 -7.12 6.01 -1.70
C ALA A 142 -6.92 7.55 -1.77
N THR A 143 -7.28 8.29 -0.70
CA THR A 143 -6.95 9.71 -0.62
C THR A 143 -5.54 9.93 -0.07
N PRO A 144 -4.80 11.00 -0.44
CA PRO A 144 -3.45 11.24 0.07
C PRO A 144 -3.36 11.16 1.60
N LYS A 145 -4.31 11.80 2.32
CA LYS A 145 -4.38 11.80 3.77
C LYS A 145 -4.40 10.38 4.35
N PHE A 146 -5.38 9.59 3.95
CA PHE A 146 -5.57 8.27 4.56
C PHE A 146 -4.64 7.21 3.96
N ALA A 147 -4.16 7.37 2.73
CA ALA A 147 -3.12 6.51 2.18
C ALA A 147 -1.81 6.64 2.96
N ALA A 148 -1.41 7.84 3.35
CA ALA A 148 -0.25 8.06 4.21
C ALA A 148 -0.50 7.57 5.64
N LEU A 149 -1.66 7.88 6.24
CA LEU A 149 -1.97 7.48 7.61
C LEU A 149 -2.09 5.96 7.78
N THR A 150 -2.69 5.25 6.83
CA THR A 150 -2.76 3.76 6.88
C THR A 150 -1.39 3.14 6.74
N ALA A 151 -0.51 3.72 5.91
CA ALA A 151 0.88 3.31 5.83
C ALA A 151 1.64 3.58 7.14
N GLY A 152 1.42 4.73 7.77
CA GLY A 152 2.01 5.07 9.07
C GLY A 152 1.53 4.15 10.21
N TRP A 153 0.26 3.79 10.21
CA TRP A 153 -0.29 2.81 11.15
C TRP A 153 0.38 1.44 10.96
N PHE A 154 0.46 0.94 9.74
CA PHE A 154 1.19 -0.29 9.43
C PHE A 154 2.64 -0.21 9.89
N TRP A 155 3.32 0.89 9.57
CA TRP A 155 4.71 1.15 9.91
C TRP A 155 4.97 1.06 11.42
N SER A 156 4.12 1.71 12.21
CA SER A 156 4.24 1.74 13.68
C SER A 156 3.95 0.37 14.31
N THR A 157 2.93 -0.34 13.83
CA THR A 157 2.55 -1.65 14.36
C THR A 157 3.55 -2.76 14.02
N HIS A 158 4.45 -2.53 13.05
CA HIS A 158 5.48 -3.48 12.64
C HIS A 158 6.91 -3.06 13.04
N ASP A 159 7.05 -2.05 13.92
CA ASP A 159 8.34 -1.56 14.43
C ASP A 159 9.32 -1.11 13.31
N CYS A 160 8.76 -0.54 12.24
CA CYS A 160 9.56 -0.15 11.08
C CYS A 160 10.50 1.04 11.36
N ASN A 161 10.19 1.91 12.34
CA ASN A 161 11.08 3.00 12.75
C ASN A 161 12.44 2.46 13.20
N ARG A 162 12.46 1.40 14.01
CA ARG A 162 13.71 0.78 14.49
C ARG A 162 14.51 0.17 13.36
N LEU A 163 13.85 -0.53 12.44
CA LEU A 163 14.51 -1.11 11.26
C LEU A 163 15.12 -0.02 10.37
N ALA A 164 14.38 1.05 10.12
CA ALA A 164 14.84 2.19 9.34
C ALA A 164 16.03 2.90 10.00
N GLU A 165 15.99 3.14 11.31
CA GLU A 165 17.07 3.79 12.04
C GLU A 165 18.36 2.97 12.02
N ASN A 166 18.27 1.66 12.09
CA ASN A 166 19.38 0.73 11.99
C ASN A 166 19.84 0.44 10.56
N ALA A 167 19.23 1.07 9.55
CA ALA A 167 19.46 0.80 8.12
C ALA A 167 19.28 -0.69 7.74
N ASP A 168 18.40 -1.40 8.45
CA ASP A 168 18.03 -2.79 8.11
C ASP A 168 17.02 -2.81 6.97
N TRP A 169 17.48 -2.48 5.77
CA TRP A 169 16.64 -2.41 4.57
C TRP A 169 16.04 -3.75 4.19
N THR A 170 16.75 -4.84 4.46
CA THR A 170 16.27 -6.20 4.20
C THR A 170 15.13 -6.57 5.15
N GLY A 171 15.29 -6.32 6.45
CA GLY A 171 14.25 -6.52 7.44
C GLY A 171 13.02 -5.67 7.17
N LEU A 172 13.22 -4.40 6.84
CA LEU A 172 12.16 -3.46 6.50
C LEU A 172 11.37 -3.91 5.26
N THR A 173 12.07 -4.30 4.19
CA THR A 173 11.44 -4.81 2.96
C THR A 173 10.63 -6.08 3.24
N LYS A 174 11.16 -7.01 4.04
CA LYS A 174 10.44 -8.23 4.44
C LYS A 174 9.17 -7.93 5.23
N LYS A 175 9.19 -6.92 6.10
CA LYS A 175 7.99 -6.50 6.85
C LYS A 175 6.89 -6.00 5.94
N ILE A 176 7.22 -5.21 4.92
CA ILE A 176 6.24 -4.56 4.04
C ILE A 176 5.77 -5.51 2.93
N ASN A 177 6.70 -6.23 2.28
CA ASN A 177 6.41 -7.05 1.10
C ASN A 177 6.28 -8.56 1.40
N GLY A 178 6.58 -9.01 2.62
CA GLY A 178 6.64 -10.44 2.96
C GLY A 178 7.87 -11.18 2.40
N GLY A 179 8.73 -10.52 1.63
CA GLY A 179 9.93 -11.07 1.00
C GLY A 179 10.93 -9.98 0.66
N THR A 180 11.83 -10.24 -0.29
CA THR A 180 12.88 -9.30 -0.71
C THR A 180 12.69 -8.77 -2.13
N ILE A 181 11.49 -8.90 -2.68
CA ILE A 181 11.17 -8.38 -4.03
C ILE A 181 11.31 -6.86 -4.03
N GLY A 182 12.04 -6.34 -5.02
CA GLY A 182 12.29 -4.91 -5.15
C GLY A 182 13.29 -4.32 -4.15
N LEU A 183 14.04 -5.13 -3.38
CA LEU A 183 14.96 -4.64 -2.34
C LEU A 183 15.92 -3.55 -2.85
N GLN A 184 16.57 -3.75 -3.99
CA GLN A 184 17.53 -2.79 -4.52
C GLN A 184 16.88 -1.47 -4.95
N ASP A 185 15.70 -1.54 -5.54
CA ASP A 185 14.92 -0.37 -5.93
C ASP A 185 14.46 0.43 -4.70
N ARG A 186 13.98 -0.26 -3.65
CA ARG A 186 13.59 0.36 -2.37
C ARG A 186 14.78 1.04 -1.68
N ILE A 187 15.97 0.43 -1.72
CA ILE A 187 17.21 1.03 -1.22
C ILE A 187 17.58 2.28 -2.04
N ALA A 188 17.49 2.21 -3.36
CA ALA A 188 17.77 3.35 -4.23
C ALA A 188 16.83 4.54 -3.93
N HIS A 189 15.51 4.30 -3.84
CA HIS A 189 14.54 5.32 -3.47
C HIS A 189 14.79 5.89 -2.07
N THR A 190 15.12 5.04 -1.09
CA THR A 190 15.45 5.49 0.27
C THR A 190 16.70 6.38 0.28
N ASN A 191 17.76 6.00 -0.43
CA ASN A 191 18.98 6.80 -0.50
C ASN A 191 18.74 8.15 -1.20
N GLN A 192 17.96 8.16 -2.28
CA GLN A 192 17.56 9.40 -2.96
C GLN A 192 16.77 10.32 -2.02
N ALA A 193 15.78 9.75 -1.30
CA ALA A 193 15.01 10.51 -0.34
C ALA A 193 15.89 11.04 0.80
N LEU A 194 16.80 10.23 1.33
CA LEU A 194 17.71 10.64 2.39
C LEU A 194 18.62 11.80 1.95
N ALA A 195 19.17 11.75 0.76
CA ALA A 195 19.98 12.84 0.22
C ALA A 195 19.21 14.15 0.12
N VAL A 196 17.94 14.09 -0.32
CA VAL A 196 17.06 15.28 -0.43
C VAL A 196 16.64 15.82 0.94
N LEU A 197 16.36 14.93 1.92
CA LEU A 197 15.89 15.34 3.24
C LEU A 197 17.00 15.81 4.18
N SER A 198 18.25 15.50 3.88
CA SER A 198 19.44 15.89 4.66
C SER A 198 20.14 17.13 4.12
N ALA A 199 19.74 17.66 2.97
CA ALA A 199 20.23 18.89 2.37
C ALA A 199 19.52 20.11 2.94
#